data_ef8c1ced68d88bae1ce9f43c9c51ae32
#
_entry.id   ef8c1ced68d88bae1ce9f43c9c51ae32
#
_cell.length_a   1.000
_cell.length_b   1.000
_cell.length_c   1.000
_cell.angle_alpha   90.00
_cell.angle_beta   90.00
_cell.angle_gamma   90.00
#
_symmetry.space_group_name_H-M   'P 1'
#
loop_
_entity.id
_entity.type
_entity.pdbx_description
1 polymer ?
#
loop_
_entity_poly.entity_id
_entity_poly.type
_entity_poly.pdbx_seq_one_letter_code
_entity_poly.pdbx_strand_id
1 'polypeptide(L)'
;MNAKNQYSLQSATARTTQRGFTLVEIMVVIVILGLLATLVVPNIMGASDEAKEGKAKSDVKMVADAVRMYYAKNSRIPDSLEDLVTQDERGRSEILELPVDPWNTPYELVAGDSPRQFEVVSCGPDTSLGTDDDISSKSKERDQ
;
A
#
# COMPACT_ATOMS: atom_id res chain seq x y z
N MET A 1 -77.09 -18.53 -43.21
CA MET A 1 -77.33 -18.09 -41.81
C MET A 1 -76.10 -18.40 -41.00
N ASN A 2 -75.30 -17.42 -40.77
CA ASN A 2 -73.95 -17.55 -40.13
C ASN A 2 -73.93 -16.88 -38.76
N ALA A 3 -73.86 -17.73 -37.73
CA ALA A 3 -73.59 -17.28 -36.39
C ALA A 3 -72.05 -17.13 -36.20
N LYS A 4 -71.53 -15.93 -36.11
CA LYS A 4 -70.10 -15.67 -35.79
C LYS A 4 -69.94 -15.74 -34.29
N ASN A 5 -69.14 -16.74 -33.84
CA ASN A 5 -68.75 -16.97 -32.48
C ASN A 5 -67.55 -16.03 -32.20
N GLN A 6 -67.74 -15.00 -31.42
CA GLN A 6 -66.66 -14.13 -30.97
C GLN A 6 -66.18 -14.61 -29.61
N TYR A 7 -65.01 -15.27 -29.62
CA TYR A 7 -64.29 -15.58 -28.38
C TYR A 7 -63.50 -14.34 -27.96
N SER A 8 -63.98 -13.65 -26.94
CA SER A 8 -63.22 -12.57 -26.28
C SER A 8 -62.15 -13.20 -25.38
N LEU A 9 -60.90 -13.06 -25.77
CA LEU A 9 -59.75 -13.40 -24.94
C LEU A 9 -59.60 -12.31 -23.86
N GLN A 10 -60.03 -12.62 -22.65
CA GLN A 10 -59.71 -11.78 -21.49
C GLN A 10 -58.29 -12.08 -21.08
N SER A 11 -57.37 -11.16 -21.40
CA SER A 11 -56.02 -11.17 -20.90
C SER A 11 -56.05 -10.81 -19.41
N ALA A 12 -55.86 -11.79 -18.55
CA ALA A 12 -55.66 -11.60 -17.14
C ALA A 12 -54.26 -10.98 -16.92
N THR A 13 -54.20 -9.69 -16.70
CA THR A 13 -52.95 -9.01 -16.28
C THR A 13 -52.69 -9.38 -14.85
N ALA A 14 -51.72 -10.28 -14.64
CA ALA A 14 -51.20 -10.61 -13.32
C ALA A 14 -50.49 -9.37 -12.75
N ARG A 15 -51.15 -8.72 -11.79
CA ARG A 15 -50.51 -7.65 -10.99
C ARG A 15 -49.47 -8.29 -10.08
N THR A 16 -48.21 -8.21 -10.48
CA THR A 16 -47.08 -8.48 -9.58
C THR A 16 -47.11 -7.42 -8.48
N THR A 17 -47.50 -7.80 -7.30
CA THR A 17 -47.36 -6.95 -6.09
C THR A 17 -45.86 -6.79 -5.81
N GLN A 18 -45.26 -5.68 -6.22
CA GLN A 18 -43.92 -5.27 -5.77
C GLN A 18 -44.03 -4.98 -4.27
N ARG A 19 -43.47 -5.85 -3.47
CA ARG A 19 -43.26 -5.59 -2.04
C ARG A 19 -42.12 -4.58 -1.92
N GLY A 20 -42.46 -3.36 -1.55
CA GLY A 20 -41.47 -2.34 -1.18
C GLY A 20 -40.90 -2.66 0.21
N PHE A 21 -39.64 -2.31 0.44
CA PHE A 21 -39.02 -2.40 1.76
C PHE A 21 -39.71 -1.43 2.72
N THR A 22 -39.85 -1.87 3.97
CA THR A 22 -40.36 -1.02 5.03
C THR A 22 -39.24 -0.13 5.57
N LEU A 23 -39.58 1.04 6.08
CA LEU A 23 -38.61 1.96 6.70
C LEU A 23 -37.92 1.29 7.89
N VAL A 24 -38.65 0.46 8.63
CA VAL A 24 -38.10 -0.30 9.79
C VAL A 24 -37.06 -1.33 9.34
N GLU A 25 -37.26 -2.05 8.23
CA GLU A 25 -36.27 -2.99 7.70
C GLU A 25 -34.95 -2.30 7.37
N ILE A 26 -35.00 -1.14 6.74
CA ILE A 26 -33.77 -0.38 6.43
C ILE A 26 -33.11 0.14 7.73
N MET A 27 -33.90 0.63 8.70
CA MET A 27 -33.35 1.08 9.98
C MET A 27 -32.61 -0.05 10.73
N VAL A 28 -33.18 -1.25 10.77
CA VAL A 28 -32.52 -2.40 11.39
C VAL A 28 -31.21 -2.77 10.68
N VAL A 29 -31.23 -2.76 9.36
CA VAL A 29 -30.03 -3.07 8.56
C VAL A 29 -28.91 -2.06 8.84
N ILE A 30 -29.18 -0.76 8.83
CA ILE A 30 -28.13 0.25 9.09
C ILE A 30 -27.59 0.17 10.51
N VAL A 31 -28.44 -0.16 11.50
CA VAL A 31 -27.98 -0.38 12.90
C VAL A 31 -27.04 -1.58 12.99
N ILE A 32 -27.39 -2.70 12.35
CA ILE A 32 -26.54 -3.91 12.34
C ILE A 32 -25.22 -3.62 11.61
N LEU A 33 -25.26 -2.96 10.46
CA LEU A 33 -24.06 -2.57 9.71
C LEU A 33 -23.17 -1.62 10.55
N GLY A 34 -23.76 -0.68 11.26
CA GLY A 34 -23.04 0.22 12.16
C GLY A 34 -22.32 -0.55 13.30
N LEU A 35 -22.98 -1.51 13.92
CA LEU A 35 -22.37 -2.36 14.93
C LEU A 35 -21.23 -3.21 14.37
N LEU A 36 -21.41 -3.81 13.19
CA LEU A 36 -20.36 -4.61 12.56
C LEU A 36 -19.18 -3.76 12.12
N ALA A 37 -19.40 -2.55 11.66
CA ALA A 37 -18.33 -1.62 11.26
C ALA A 37 -17.38 -1.31 12.42
N THR A 38 -17.87 -1.17 13.64
CA THR A 38 -17.03 -0.90 14.83
C THR A 38 -16.05 -2.03 15.17
N LEU A 39 -16.34 -3.26 14.77
CA LEU A 39 -15.48 -4.42 15.00
C LEU A 39 -14.40 -4.59 13.92
N VAL A 40 -14.64 -4.09 12.70
CA VAL A 40 -13.78 -4.31 11.54
C VAL A 40 -12.70 -3.23 11.41
N VAL A 41 -13.05 -1.97 11.68
CA VAL A 41 -12.16 -0.81 11.49
C VAL A 41 -10.80 -0.94 12.19
N PRO A 42 -10.69 -1.32 13.49
CA PRO A 42 -9.39 -1.39 14.15
C PRO A 42 -8.44 -2.45 13.55
N ASN A 43 -8.98 -3.56 13.06
CA ASN A 43 -8.17 -4.62 12.45
C ASN A 43 -7.55 -4.21 11.09
N ILE A 44 -8.25 -3.38 10.33
CA ILE A 44 -7.76 -2.91 9.03
C ILE A 44 -6.62 -1.90 9.19
N MET A 45 -6.68 -1.05 10.21
CA MET A 45 -5.65 -0.04 10.47
C MET A 45 -4.33 -0.69 10.86
N GLY A 46 -4.31 -1.66 11.79
CA GLY A 46 -3.11 -2.38 12.19
C GLY A 46 -2.47 -3.16 11.03
N ALA A 47 -3.25 -3.86 10.22
CA ALA A 47 -2.76 -4.57 9.04
C ALA A 47 -2.16 -3.62 7.97
N SER A 48 -2.66 -2.40 7.88
CA SER A 48 -2.10 -1.37 7.00
C SER A 48 -0.72 -0.91 7.47
N ASP A 49 -0.52 -0.73 8.77
CA ASP A 49 0.74 -0.26 9.33
C ASP A 49 1.82 -1.33 9.24
N GLU A 50 1.50 -2.59 9.54
CA GLU A 50 2.41 -3.73 9.33
C GLU A 50 2.82 -3.87 7.85
N ALA A 51 1.90 -3.67 6.91
CA ALA A 51 2.19 -3.72 5.48
C ALA A 51 3.12 -2.58 5.04
N LYS A 52 2.94 -1.36 5.58
CA LYS A 52 3.83 -0.22 5.34
C LYS A 52 5.24 -0.49 5.88
N GLU A 53 5.36 -0.95 7.13
CA GLU A 53 6.65 -1.32 7.68
C GLU A 53 7.33 -2.43 6.87
N GLY A 54 6.59 -3.46 6.46
CA GLY A 54 7.09 -4.55 5.62
C GLY A 54 7.64 -4.03 4.29
N LYS A 55 6.92 -3.10 3.65
CA LYS A 55 7.38 -2.44 2.42
C LYS A 55 8.65 -1.63 2.68
N ALA A 56 8.68 -0.77 3.69
CA ALA A 56 9.86 0.05 4.01
C ALA A 56 11.09 -0.82 4.30
N LYS A 57 10.93 -1.92 5.08
CA LYS A 57 12.00 -2.89 5.34
C LYS A 57 12.56 -3.55 4.07
N SER A 58 11.70 -3.82 3.10
CA SER A 58 12.10 -4.36 1.79
C SER A 58 12.84 -3.32 0.96
N ASP A 59 12.31 -2.10 0.91
CA ASP A 59 12.83 -1.02 0.10
C ASP A 59 14.22 -0.58 0.60
N VAL A 60 14.43 -0.37 1.92
CA VAL A 60 15.73 0.02 2.46
C VAL A 60 16.82 -1.04 2.18
N LYS A 61 16.46 -2.33 2.17
CA LYS A 61 17.40 -3.41 1.79
C LYS A 61 17.74 -3.33 0.30
N MET A 62 16.74 -3.19 -0.55
CA MET A 62 16.93 -3.10 -1.99
C MET A 62 17.80 -1.89 -2.36
N VAL A 63 17.52 -0.72 -1.80
CA VAL A 63 18.32 0.49 -2.03
C VAL A 63 19.74 0.33 -1.47
N ALA A 64 19.90 -0.29 -0.30
CA ALA A 64 21.23 -0.56 0.25
C ALA A 64 22.05 -1.54 -0.62
N ASP A 65 21.41 -2.52 -1.24
CA ASP A 65 22.07 -3.40 -2.21
C ASP A 65 22.52 -2.63 -3.46
N ALA A 66 21.70 -1.69 -3.94
CA ALA A 66 22.10 -0.81 -5.04
C ALA A 66 23.29 0.10 -4.67
N VAL A 67 23.33 0.63 -3.44
CA VAL A 67 24.51 1.38 -2.95
C VAL A 67 25.76 0.50 -2.92
N ARG A 68 25.65 -0.77 -2.52
CA ARG A 68 26.76 -1.73 -2.56
C ARG A 68 27.24 -2.00 -3.99
N MET A 69 26.31 -2.11 -4.93
CA MET A 69 26.65 -2.28 -6.36
C MET A 69 27.34 -1.04 -6.91
N TYR A 70 26.86 0.14 -6.58
CA TYR A 70 27.50 1.41 -6.94
C TYR A 70 28.92 1.49 -6.38
N TYR A 71 29.10 1.13 -5.09
CA TYR A 71 30.42 1.08 -4.46
C TYR A 71 31.37 0.11 -5.14
N ALA A 72 30.92 -1.09 -5.49
CA ALA A 72 31.72 -2.09 -6.19
C ALA A 72 32.22 -1.61 -7.56
N LYS A 73 31.42 -0.78 -8.25
CA LYS A 73 31.72 -0.23 -9.56
C LYS A 73 32.61 1.03 -9.48
N ASN A 74 32.33 1.91 -8.54
CA ASN A 74 32.95 3.25 -8.47
C ASN A 74 34.01 3.39 -7.37
N SER A 75 34.19 2.39 -6.48
CA SER A 75 35.06 2.40 -5.30
C SER A 75 34.77 3.52 -4.29
N ARG A 76 33.57 4.12 -4.38
CA ARG A 76 33.02 5.12 -3.47
C ARG A 76 31.53 4.91 -3.32
N ILE A 77 30.96 5.33 -2.20
CA ILE A 77 29.49 5.39 -2.06
C ILE A 77 28.95 6.56 -2.90
N PRO A 78 27.68 6.51 -3.32
CA PRO A 78 27.06 7.64 -4.01
C PRO A 78 26.97 8.85 -3.07
N ASP A 79 26.97 10.05 -3.64
CA ASP A 79 26.81 11.30 -2.86
C ASP A 79 25.34 11.48 -2.44
N SER A 80 24.42 10.93 -3.22
CA SER A 80 22.99 10.89 -2.93
C SER A 80 22.36 9.63 -3.53
N LEU A 81 21.14 9.27 -3.10
CA LEU A 81 20.43 8.11 -3.66
C LEU A 81 20.02 8.31 -5.13
N GLU A 82 19.90 9.56 -5.61
CA GLU A 82 19.62 9.89 -7.00
C GLU A 82 20.72 9.42 -7.94
N ASP A 83 21.96 9.30 -7.46
CA ASP A 83 23.07 8.77 -8.25
C ASP A 83 22.83 7.33 -8.70
N LEU A 84 22.02 6.56 -7.93
CA LEU A 84 21.70 5.16 -8.23
C LEU A 84 20.80 5.00 -9.47
N VAL A 85 20.00 6.01 -9.78
CA VAL A 85 19.10 6.03 -10.94
C VAL A 85 19.74 6.73 -12.14
N THR A 86 20.88 7.39 -11.94
CA THR A 86 21.62 8.07 -13.01
C THR A 86 22.26 7.04 -13.93
N GLN A 87 21.97 7.16 -15.22
CA GLN A 87 22.50 6.25 -16.23
C GLN A 87 23.97 6.53 -16.54
N ASP A 88 24.77 5.46 -16.63
CA ASP A 88 26.15 5.52 -17.11
C ASP A 88 26.20 5.76 -18.65
N GLU A 89 27.40 5.92 -19.22
CA GLU A 89 27.62 6.09 -20.65
C GLU A 89 27.07 4.95 -21.52
N ARG A 90 26.74 3.81 -20.91
CA ARG A 90 26.15 2.63 -21.54
C ARG A 90 24.64 2.53 -21.31
N GLY A 91 24.04 3.58 -20.72
CA GLY A 91 22.60 3.63 -20.42
C GLY A 91 22.15 2.71 -19.27
N ARG A 92 23.05 2.34 -18.34
CA ARG A 92 22.78 1.47 -17.21
C ARG A 92 22.81 2.25 -15.90
N SER A 93 21.84 2.03 -15.07
CA SER A 93 21.76 2.51 -13.68
C SER A 93 21.75 1.32 -12.71
N GLU A 94 22.04 1.53 -11.47
CA GLU A 94 21.99 0.50 -10.41
C GLU A 94 20.55 0.07 -10.12
N ILE A 95 19.61 1.03 -10.15
CA ILE A 95 18.17 0.78 -10.09
C ILE A 95 17.46 1.66 -11.12
N LEU A 96 16.26 1.27 -11.54
CA LEU A 96 15.49 2.00 -12.54
C LEU A 96 14.84 3.25 -11.96
N GLU A 97 14.36 3.16 -10.74
CA GLU A 97 13.63 4.22 -10.03
C GLU A 97 13.83 4.04 -8.52
N LEU A 98 13.94 5.16 -7.81
CA LEU A 98 13.94 5.14 -6.35
C LEU A 98 12.52 4.82 -5.85
N PRO A 99 12.37 3.87 -4.92
CA PRO A 99 11.08 3.60 -4.32
C PRO A 99 10.59 4.80 -3.50
N VAL A 100 9.28 4.96 -3.43
CA VAL A 100 8.65 5.94 -2.55
C VAL A 100 8.34 5.28 -1.20
N ASP A 101 8.78 5.94 -0.14
CA ASP A 101 8.50 5.51 1.21
C ASP A 101 6.98 5.47 1.50
N PRO A 102 6.47 4.48 2.26
CA PRO A 102 5.05 4.36 2.57
C PRO A 102 4.43 5.55 3.32
N TRP A 103 5.24 6.39 3.94
CA TRP A 103 4.81 7.62 4.62
C TRP A 103 5.11 8.88 3.80
N ASN A 104 5.51 8.70 2.53
CA ASN A 104 5.72 9.76 1.55
C ASN A 104 6.91 10.69 1.88
N THR A 105 7.88 10.17 2.60
CA THR A 105 9.19 10.81 2.84
C THR A 105 10.26 10.18 1.94
N PRO A 106 11.34 10.89 1.57
CA PRO A 106 12.46 10.25 0.89
C PRO A 106 13.19 9.29 1.82
N TYR A 107 13.81 8.25 1.25
CA TYR A 107 14.79 7.45 1.97
C TYR A 107 16.08 8.26 2.15
N GLU A 108 16.75 8.08 3.28
CA GLU A 108 17.98 8.79 3.61
C GLU A 108 19.20 7.86 3.52
N LEU A 109 20.31 8.37 2.95
CA LEU A 109 21.59 7.69 2.95
C LEU A 109 22.45 8.25 4.09
N VAL A 110 22.66 7.46 5.12
CA VAL A 110 23.50 7.84 6.26
C VAL A 110 24.87 7.19 6.11
N ALA A 111 25.90 8.01 5.90
CA ALA A 111 27.28 7.55 5.84
C ALA A 111 27.81 7.24 7.23
N GLY A 112 28.58 6.15 7.36
CA GLY A 112 29.32 5.81 8.58
C GLY A 112 30.78 6.28 8.54
N ASP A 113 31.56 5.85 9.52
CA ASP A 113 32.96 6.24 9.70
C ASP A 113 33.91 5.71 8.60
N SER A 114 33.44 4.81 7.75
CA SER A 114 34.21 4.30 6.61
C SER A 114 33.34 4.18 5.36
N PRO A 115 33.94 4.20 4.15
CA PRO A 115 33.20 4.12 2.88
C PRO A 115 32.40 2.83 2.70
N ARG A 116 32.62 1.82 3.54
CA ARG A 116 31.84 0.56 3.55
C ARG A 116 30.76 0.54 4.60
N GLN A 117 30.75 1.53 5.48
CA GLN A 117 29.78 1.68 6.55
C GLN A 117 28.78 2.76 6.14
N PHE A 118 27.64 2.34 5.71
CA PHE A 118 26.51 3.20 5.42
C PHE A 118 25.23 2.47 5.83
N GLU A 119 24.17 3.19 5.91
CA GLU A 119 22.83 2.64 6.04
C GLU A 119 21.84 3.48 5.23
N VAL A 120 20.81 2.81 4.76
CA VAL A 120 19.64 3.44 4.16
C VAL A 120 18.53 3.37 5.17
N VAL A 121 17.87 4.49 5.41
CA VAL A 121 16.89 4.66 6.48
C VAL A 121 15.60 5.21 5.91
N SER A 122 14.46 4.65 6.34
CA SER A 122 13.15 5.28 6.27
C SER A 122 12.89 5.97 7.59
N CYS A 123 12.41 7.20 7.56
CA CYS A 123 12.06 7.98 8.76
C CYS A 123 10.76 7.48 9.46
N GLY A 124 10.15 6.39 8.96
CA GLY A 124 8.98 5.81 9.59
C GLY A 124 7.73 6.70 9.62
N PRO A 125 6.76 6.36 10.47
CA PRO A 125 5.48 7.06 10.59
C PRO A 125 5.58 8.52 11.01
N ASP A 126 6.56 8.88 11.86
CA ASP A 126 6.72 10.25 12.37
C ASP A 126 7.46 11.18 11.41
N THR A 127 7.98 10.62 10.28
CA THR A 127 8.69 11.35 9.22
C THR A 127 9.95 12.10 9.68
N SER A 128 10.53 11.71 10.82
CA SER A 128 11.66 12.38 11.45
C SER A 128 12.84 11.42 11.61
N LEU A 129 13.99 11.75 11.04
CA LEU A 129 15.20 10.93 11.15
C LEU A 129 15.77 10.95 12.58
N GLY A 130 16.19 9.78 13.06
CA GLY A 130 16.84 9.62 14.37
C GLY A 130 15.88 9.26 15.49
N THR A 131 14.72 8.74 15.17
CA THR A 131 13.68 8.33 16.14
C THR A 131 13.60 6.80 16.27
N ASP A 132 12.79 6.32 17.21
CA ASP A 132 12.69 4.88 17.52
C ASP A 132 11.94 4.09 16.43
N ASP A 133 11.17 4.76 15.58
CA ASP A 133 10.39 4.18 14.49
C ASP A 133 11.13 4.22 13.14
N ASP A 134 12.38 4.67 13.12
CA ASP A 134 13.26 4.57 11.96
C ASP A 134 13.46 3.12 11.52
N ILE A 135 13.34 2.88 10.23
CA ILE A 135 13.57 1.57 9.62
C ILE A 135 14.87 1.62 8.82
N SER A 136 15.90 0.96 9.36
CA SER A 136 17.25 0.95 8.76
C SER A 136 17.54 -0.34 7.99
N SER A 137 18.37 -0.22 6.95
CA SER A 137 18.95 -1.36 6.22
C SER A 137 19.95 -2.17 7.04
N LYS A 138 20.52 -1.59 8.10
CA LYS A 138 21.22 -2.34 9.13
C LYS A 138 20.15 -2.93 10.05
N SER A 139 19.87 -4.23 9.93
CA SER A 139 19.05 -4.88 10.93
C SER A 139 19.69 -4.66 12.30
N LYS A 140 18.98 -4.00 13.22
CA LYS A 140 19.27 -4.19 14.64
C LYS A 140 18.95 -5.66 14.90
N GLU A 141 19.99 -6.52 14.90
CA GLU A 141 19.89 -7.79 15.60
C GLU A 141 19.50 -7.43 17.03
N ARG A 142 18.23 -7.62 17.34
CA ARG A 142 17.81 -7.61 18.75
C ARG A 142 18.42 -8.86 19.32
N ASP A 143 19.49 -8.67 20.08
CA ASP A 143 20.00 -9.68 20.98
C ASP A 143 18.81 -10.20 21.79
N GLN A 144 18.45 -11.48 21.54
CA GLN A 144 17.56 -12.25 22.39
C GLN A 144 18.36 -12.80 23.56
#